data_128472eb4b7914791828ed2157ad17cb
#
_entry.id   128472eb4b7914791828ed2157ad17cb
#
_cell.length_a   1.000
_cell.length_b   1.000
_cell.length_c   1.000
_cell.angle_alpha   90.00
_cell.angle_beta   90.00
_cell.angle_gamma   90.00
#
_symmetry.space_group_name_H-M   'P 1'
#
loop_
_entity.id
_entity.type
_entity.pdbx_description
1 polymer ?
#
loop_
_entity_poly.entity_id
_entity_poly.type
_entity_poly.pdbx_seq_one_letter_code
_entity_poly.pdbx_strand_id
1 'polypeptide(L)'
;MIHTLAINKHNEIRTNLPIEEILEGDFQWSWNDFDQPIDDEIEKLHHPFRFHPLSIEDCLHNLQRPKIDYFETYTFFVTHCLNPKTIKKDELNIFLGKNFIVTFHHHASIEVNAVKEMLTREDVATWTQYTVLYQLLDHLVDNYFPIVYDIEDSLAEIDENPTKKTMEALLDELFSTRHQLLSLRHTVVPMKDIVHQMINSEKIAALLTKKEYYSDIYDHLLKISELVESNRELTTDIRDSYLSYNSHHSNRIMQILTVITTIFMPLSFLAGLYGMNFVNMPELQWKYGYFLLLFIMASIGIGMFILFKRKGWFK
;
A
#
# COMPACT_ATOMS: atom_id res chain seq x y z
N MET A 1 13.73 16.84 -21.08
CA MET A 1 14.04 18.29 -21.27
C MET A 1 14.69 18.83 -20.02
N ILE A 2 15.73 19.68 -20.15
CA ILE A 2 16.40 20.27 -18.98
C ILE A 2 15.84 21.66 -18.73
N HIS A 3 15.36 21.91 -17.51
CA HIS A 3 14.95 23.22 -17.04
C HIS A 3 15.99 23.74 -16.06
N THR A 4 16.53 24.91 -16.32
CA THR A 4 17.53 25.51 -15.48
C THR A 4 17.04 26.80 -14.83
N LEU A 5 17.39 26.97 -13.56
CA LEU A 5 17.13 28.16 -12.79
C LEU A 5 18.42 28.49 -12.01
N ALA A 6 18.91 29.71 -12.15
CA ALA A 6 20.09 30.16 -11.43
C ALA A 6 19.81 31.52 -10.76
N ILE A 7 20.37 31.70 -9.56
CA ILE A 7 20.18 32.92 -8.78
C ILE A 7 21.54 33.58 -8.63
N ASN A 8 21.62 34.85 -9.07
CA ASN A 8 22.86 35.63 -8.98
C ASN A 8 23.03 36.25 -7.58
N LYS A 9 24.16 36.93 -7.34
CA LYS A 9 24.46 37.60 -6.08
C LYS A 9 23.52 38.78 -5.76
N HIS A 10 22.71 39.23 -6.70
CA HIS A 10 21.72 40.29 -6.53
C HIS A 10 20.30 39.74 -6.29
N ASN A 11 20.17 38.38 -6.07
CA ASN A 11 18.90 37.65 -5.93
C ASN A 11 18.00 37.76 -7.18
N GLU A 12 18.59 37.93 -8.37
CA GLU A 12 17.84 37.89 -9.62
C GLU A 12 17.79 36.45 -10.15
N ILE A 13 16.60 36.05 -10.57
CA ILE A 13 16.41 34.73 -11.20
C ILE A 13 16.77 34.83 -12.67
N ARG A 14 17.56 33.86 -13.12
CA ARG A 14 17.82 33.58 -14.53
C ARG A 14 17.34 32.16 -14.85
N THR A 15 16.53 32.02 -15.87
CA THR A 15 15.95 30.71 -16.26
C THR A 15 16.40 30.33 -17.67
N ASN A 16 16.40 29.02 -17.94
CA ASN A 16 16.71 28.44 -19.25
C ASN A 16 18.10 28.80 -19.81
N LEU A 17 19.07 28.97 -18.90
CA LEU A 17 20.47 29.13 -19.28
C LEU A 17 21.10 27.76 -19.60
N PRO A 18 22.09 27.71 -20.52
CA PRO A 18 22.94 26.52 -20.67
C PRO A 18 23.63 26.15 -19.37
N ILE A 19 23.76 24.84 -19.10
CA ILE A 19 24.40 24.36 -17.85
C ILE A 19 25.85 24.84 -17.75
N GLU A 20 26.54 24.89 -18.88
CA GLU A 20 27.92 25.36 -19.01
C GLU A 20 28.05 26.82 -18.53
N GLU A 21 27.14 27.68 -18.94
CA GLU A 21 27.08 29.09 -18.52
C GLU A 21 26.79 29.23 -17.02
N ILE A 22 25.95 28.35 -16.47
CA ILE A 22 25.63 28.34 -15.02
C ILE A 22 26.86 27.95 -14.20
N LEU A 23 27.58 26.92 -14.61
CA LEU A 23 28.74 26.41 -13.88
C LEU A 23 29.97 27.33 -13.96
N GLU A 24 30.12 28.07 -15.07
CA GLU A 24 31.21 29.06 -15.24
C GLU A 24 30.82 30.44 -14.72
N GLY A 25 29.51 30.70 -14.55
CA GLY A 25 28.99 31.98 -14.12
C GLY A 25 29.11 32.27 -12.63
N ASP A 26 28.94 33.54 -12.25
CA ASP A 26 28.97 33.99 -10.85
C ASP A 26 27.58 33.92 -10.20
N PHE A 27 27.02 32.72 -10.10
CA PHE A 27 25.73 32.43 -9.46
C PHE A 27 25.93 32.01 -8.01
N GLN A 28 25.00 32.38 -7.11
CA GLN A 28 24.99 31.94 -5.73
C GLN A 28 24.66 30.45 -5.64
N TRP A 29 23.61 30.05 -6.34
CA TRP A 29 23.19 28.66 -6.47
C TRP A 29 22.32 28.48 -7.71
N SER A 30 22.13 27.20 -8.12
CA SER A 30 21.29 26.83 -9.25
C SER A 30 20.45 25.58 -8.97
N TRP A 31 19.29 25.50 -9.64
CA TRP A 31 18.49 24.29 -9.73
C TRP A 31 18.39 23.86 -11.20
N ASN A 32 18.85 22.65 -11.47
CA ASN A 32 18.83 22.07 -12.82
C ASN A 32 17.97 20.84 -12.79
N ASP A 33 16.81 20.88 -13.44
CA ASP A 33 15.83 19.80 -13.44
C ASP A 33 15.84 19.05 -14.77
N PHE A 34 16.16 17.77 -14.71
CA PHE A 34 16.17 16.83 -15.81
C PHE A 34 14.81 16.12 -15.86
N ASP A 35 13.83 16.77 -16.51
CA ASP A 35 12.49 16.24 -16.70
C ASP A 35 12.46 15.38 -17.96
N GLN A 36 12.28 14.05 -17.79
CA GLN A 36 12.22 13.05 -18.87
C GLN A 36 13.36 13.25 -19.89
N PRO A 37 14.62 13.23 -19.43
CA PRO A 37 15.75 13.57 -20.29
C PRO A 37 15.99 12.52 -21.37
N ILE A 38 16.47 12.98 -22.53
CA ILE A 38 16.99 12.14 -23.60
C ILE A 38 18.47 11.84 -23.39
N ASP A 39 19.02 10.86 -24.13
CA ASP A 39 20.40 10.39 -23.96
C ASP A 39 21.45 11.52 -24.03
N ASP A 40 21.31 12.48 -24.95
CA ASP A 40 22.18 13.64 -25.08
C ASP A 40 22.11 14.57 -23.83
N GLU A 41 20.95 14.63 -23.17
CA GLU A 41 20.78 15.40 -21.94
C GLU A 41 21.37 14.65 -20.75
N ILE A 42 21.25 13.31 -20.72
CA ILE A 42 21.84 12.45 -19.68
C ILE A 42 23.36 12.56 -19.67
N GLU A 43 24.00 12.71 -20.86
CA GLU A 43 25.45 12.89 -20.95
C GLU A 43 25.95 14.12 -20.18
N LYS A 44 25.09 15.13 -19.96
CA LYS A 44 25.41 16.30 -19.15
C LYS A 44 25.63 16.00 -17.68
N LEU A 45 25.14 14.89 -17.16
CA LEU A 45 25.48 14.41 -15.81
C LEU A 45 26.95 13.96 -15.73
N HIS A 46 27.50 13.44 -16.83
CA HIS A 46 28.93 13.12 -16.96
C HIS A 46 29.76 14.38 -17.22
N HIS A 47 29.31 15.22 -18.13
CA HIS A 47 29.95 16.49 -18.52
C HIS A 47 28.88 17.56 -18.78
N PRO A 48 28.85 18.69 -18.04
CA PRO A 48 29.96 19.23 -17.20
C PRO A 48 29.88 18.89 -15.70
N PHE A 49 28.78 18.26 -15.17
CA PHE A 49 28.61 18.05 -13.73
C PHE A 49 29.65 17.11 -13.08
N ARG A 50 30.17 16.14 -13.86
CA ARG A 50 31.15 15.12 -13.41
C ARG A 50 30.66 14.29 -12.21
N PHE A 51 29.36 13.93 -12.22
CA PHE A 51 28.84 13.03 -11.21
C PHE A 51 29.48 11.63 -11.31
N HIS A 52 29.53 10.93 -10.20
CA HIS A 52 30.12 9.60 -10.14
C HIS A 52 29.32 8.62 -11.01
N PRO A 53 29.96 7.72 -11.79
CA PRO A 53 29.26 6.76 -12.66
C PRO A 53 28.18 5.93 -11.95
N LEU A 54 28.41 5.54 -10.68
CA LEU A 54 27.40 4.78 -9.92
C LEU A 54 26.13 5.57 -9.66
N SER A 55 26.21 6.88 -9.33
CA SER A 55 25.02 7.69 -9.12
C SER A 55 24.25 7.97 -10.42
N ILE A 56 24.95 8.02 -11.55
CA ILE A 56 24.30 8.13 -12.87
C ILE A 56 23.67 6.80 -13.27
N GLU A 57 24.35 5.68 -13.02
CA GLU A 57 23.79 4.34 -13.23
C GLU A 57 22.51 4.14 -12.44
N ASP A 58 22.47 4.56 -11.17
CA ASP A 58 21.27 4.51 -10.33
C ASP A 58 20.11 5.33 -10.92
N CYS A 59 20.37 6.48 -11.52
CA CYS A 59 19.34 7.28 -12.21
C CYS A 59 18.76 6.57 -13.44
N LEU A 60 19.55 5.74 -14.12
CA LEU A 60 19.14 5.07 -15.36
C LEU A 60 18.44 3.74 -15.12
N HIS A 61 18.80 3.04 -14.03
CA HIS A 61 18.20 1.78 -13.62
C HIS A 61 17.01 2.03 -12.68
N ASN A 62 15.83 2.05 -13.26
CA ASN A 62 14.57 2.31 -12.54
C ASN A 62 14.34 1.41 -11.31
N LEU A 63 13.68 1.97 -10.31
CA LEU A 63 13.18 1.32 -9.10
C LEU A 63 14.27 0.88 -8.10
N GLN A 64 15.22 1.76 -7.86
CA GLN A 64 16.10 1.64 -6.71
C GLN A 64 15.32 1.82 -5.39
N ARG A 65 15.82 1.24 -4.31
CA ARG A 65 15.28 1.54 -2.98
C ARG A 65 15.68 2.97 -2.59
N PRO A 66 14.80 3.75 -1.95
CA PRO A 66 15.20 5.05 -1.41
C PRO A 66 16.47 4.95 -0.58
N LYS A 67 17.46 5.79 -0.88
CA LYS A 67 18.79 5.80 -0.25
C LYS A 67 19.42 7.17 -0.30
N ILE A 68 20.48 7.35 0.51
CA ILE A 68 21.34 8.52 0.52
C ILE A 68 22.81 8.05 0.38
N ASP A 69 23.53 8.61 -0.57
CA ASP A 69 24.96 8.35 -0.81
C ASP A 69 25.75 9.65 -0.73
N TYR A 70 26.86 9.64 0.03
CA TYR A 70 27.70 10.80 0.24
C TYR A 70 28.94 10.72 -0.65
N PHE A 71 29.06 11.66 -1.59
CA PHE A 71 30.26 11.86 -2.41
C PHE A 71 31.06 13.09 -1.90
N GLU A 72 32.27 13.32 -2.41
CA GLU A 72 33.14 14.40 -1.96
C GLU A 72 32.55 15.79 -2.22
N THR A 73 31.90 16.00 -3.36
CA THR A 73 31.39 17.31 -3.82
C THR A 73 29.87 17.45 -3.75
N TYR A 74 29.13 16.35 -3.55
CA TYR A 74 27.68 16.36 -3.49
C TYR A 74 27.14 15.17 -2.67
N THR A 75 25.89 15.25 -2.29
CA THR A 75 25.11 14.15 -1.71
C THR A 75 24.05 13.72 -2.73
N PHE A 76 23.92 12.43 -2.94
CA PHE A 76 22.95 11.86 -3.85
C PHE A 76 21.81 11.19 -3.08
N PHE A 77 20.59 11.48 -3.50
CA PHE A 77 19.37 10.91 -2.91
C PHE A 77 18.58 10.20 -3.98
N VAL A 78 18.11 9.01 -3.68
CA VAL A 78 17.04 8.33 -4.41
C VAL A 78 15.79 8.42 -3.55
N THR A 79 14.75 9.06 -4.05
CA THR A 79 13.46 9.21 -3.37
C THR A 79 12.34 8.70 -4.26
N HIS A 80 11.18 8.41 -3.68
CA HIS A 80 10.04 7.91 -4.43
C HIS A 80 8.85 8.88 -4.37
N CYS A 81 8.36 9.30 -5.52
CA CYS A 81 7.04 9.87 -5.69
C CYS A 81 6.02 8.73 -5.78
N LEU A 82 4.86 8.90 -5.18
CA LEU A 82 3.76 7.95 -5.29
C LEU A 82 2.59 8.60 -6.01
N ASN A 83 2.10 7.92 -7.05
CA ASN A 83 0.87 8.35 -7.69
C ASN A 83 -0.32 8.07 -6.77
N PRO A 84 -1.10 9.08 -6.32
CA PRO A 84 -2.17 8.89 -5.35
C PRO A 84 -3.27 7.92 -5.80
N LYS A 85 -3.51 7.80 -7.12
CA LYS A 85 -4.58 6.97 -7.67
C LYS A 85 -4.18 5.51 -7.91
N THR A 86 -2.92 5.30 -8.32
CA THR A 86 -2.45 3.96 -8.77
C THR A 86 -1.46 3.34 -7.82
N ILE A 87 -0.96 4.10 -6.84
CA ILE A 87 0.13 3.74 -5.90
C ILE A 87 1.40 3.31 -6.67
N LYS A 88 1.48 3.72 -7.93
CA LYS A 88 2.66 3.48 -8.75
C LYS A 88 3.80 4.35 -8.25
N LYS A 89 4.97 3.76 -8.13
CA LYS A 89 6.19 4.44 -7.72
C LYS A 89 6.89 5.03 -8.93
N ASP A 90 7.28 6.28 -8.79
CA ASP A 90 8.18 6.95 -9.71
C ASP A 90 9.40 7.45 -8.90
N GLU A 91 10.59 7.39 -9.46
CA GLU A 91 11.80 7.85 -8.79
C GLU A 91 12.03 9.33 -9.04
N LEU A 92 12.39 10.03 -7.97
CA LEU A 92 12.99 11.36 -8.01
C LEU A 92 14.41 11.26 -7.44
N ASN A 93 15.39 11.37 -8.32
CA ASN A 93 16.80 11.38 -7.98
C ASN A 93 17.28 12.83 -7.78
N ILE A 94 18.01 13.09 -6.67
CA ILE A 94 18.42 14.45 -6.30
C ILE A 94 19.92 14.46 -6.01
N PHE A 95 20.65 15.33 -6.70
CA PHE A 95 22.05 15.63 -6.43
C PHE A 95 22.14 17.00 -5.73
N LEU A 96 22.58 17.02 -4.50
CA LEU A 96 22.74 18.22 -3.69
C LEU A 96 24.21 18.58 -3.53
N GLY A 97 24.65 19.66 -4.15
CA GLY A 97 25.97 20.22 -4.00
C GLY A 97 25.99 21.46 -3.10
N LYS A 98 27.18 22.08 -2.97
CA LYS A 98 27.36 23.27 -2.14
C LYS A 98 26.58 24.49 -2.66
N ASN A 99 26.45 24.62 -3.99
CA ASN A 99 25.82 25.73 -4.68
C ASN A 99 24.90 25.30 -5.83
N PHE A 100 24.50 24.03 -5.85
CA PHE A 100 23.55 23.55 -6.83
C PHE A 100 22.66 22.45 -6.24
N ILE A 101 21.50 22.28 -6.86
CA ILE A 101 20.66 21.10 -6.75
C ILE A 101 20.30 20.64 -8.16
N VAL A 102 20.40 19.34 -8.41
CA VAL A 102 19.97 18.71 -9.66
C VAL A 102 18.89 17.69 -9.33
N THR A 103 17.76 17.77 -10.02
CA THR A 103 16.69 16.77 -9.96
C THR A 103 16.64 15.99 -11.28
N PHE A 104 16.41 14.69 -11.19
CA PHE A 104 16.30 13.80 -12.33
C PHE A 104 15.11 12.85 -12.15
N HIS A 105 14.21 12.82 -13.12
CA HIS A 105 13.04 11.95 -13.10
C HIS A 105 12.63 11.52 -14.52
N HIS A 106 12.19 10.25 -14.64
CA HIS A 106 11.77 9.64 -15.92
C HIS A 106 10.33 9.99 -16.31
N HIS A 107 9.50 10.40 -15.35
CA HIS A 107 8.11 10.79 -15.56
C HIS A 107 7.89 12.18 -14.97
N ALA A 108 6.93 12.95 -15.51
CA ALA A 108 6.60 14.27 -14.98
C ALA A 108 6.28 14.20 -13.48
N SER A 109 7.01 14.96 -12.65
CA SER A 109 6.80 15.02 -11.21
C SER A 109 5.90 16.17 -10.83
N ILE A 110 4.83 15.86 -10.09
CA ILE A 110 3.92 16.87 -9.52
C ILE A 110 4.64 17.70 -8.46
N GLU A 111 5.48 17.06 -7.66
CA GLU A 111 6.23 17.66 -6.57
C GLU A 111 7.26 18.67 -7.09
N VAL A 112 8.02 18.30 -8.11
CA VAL A 112 8.99 19.21 -8.74
C VAL A 112 8.29 20.41 -9.33
N ASN A 113 7.16 20.23 -10.00
CA ASN A 113 6.40 21.32 -10.59
C ASN A 113 5.79 22.23 -9.51
N ALA A 114 5.27 21.67 -8.41
CA ALA A 114 4.74 22.44 -7.30
C ALA A 114 5.82 23.34 -6.68
N VAL A 115 7.03 22.80 -6.43
CA VAL A 115 8.15 23.59 -5.87
C VAL A 115 8.64 24.65 -6.85
N LYS A 116 8.65 24.40 -8.17
CA LYS A 116 8.95 25.43 -9.18
C LYS A 116 7.95 26.58 -9.13
N GLU A 117 6.65 26.27 -9.00
CA GLU A 117 5.62 27.30 -8.88
C GLU A 117 5.76 28.11 -7.59
N MET A 118 6.08 27.48 -6.45
CA MET A 118 6.31 28.19 -5.19
C MET A 118 7.47 29.17 -5.31
N LEU A 119 8.59 28.75 -5.88
CA LEU A 119 9.76 29.59 -6.08
C LEU A 119 9.49 30.81 -6.96
N THR A 120 8.55 30.72 -7.90
CA THR A 120 8.15 31.87 -8.73
C THR A 120 7.22 32.85 -8.02
N ARG A 121 6.55 32.45 -6.94
CA ARG A 121 5.59 33.29 -6.20
C ARG A 121 6.17 33.91 -4.94
N GLU A 122 7.21 33.32 -4.38
CA GLU A 122 7.82 33.77 -3.12
C GLU A 122 9.05 34.68 -3.33
N ASP A 123 9.52 35.30 -2.26
CA ASP A 123 10.74 36.08 -2.29
C ASP A 123 11.96 35.17 -2.45
N VAL A 124 12.60 35.29 -3.61
CA VAL A 124 13.75 34.47 -4.00
C VAL A 124 14.93 34.58 -3.03
N ALA A 125 15.05 35.74 -2.33
CA ALA A 125 16.12 35.97 -1.36
C ALA A 125 16.11 34.95 -0.20
N THR A 126 14.97 34.31 0.06
CA THR A 126 14.84 33.31 1.14
C THR A 126 15.17 31.91 0.69
N TRP A 127 15.31 31.68 -0.63
CA TRP A 127 15.52 30.37 -1.22
C TRP A 127 17.00 30.02 -1.36
N THR A 128 17.30 28.75 -1.11
CA THR A 128 18.60 28.12 -1.34
C THR A 128 18.35 26.71 -1.89
N GLN A 129 19.40 26.05 -2.40
CA GLN A 129 19.32 24.64 -2.79
C GLN A 129 18.83 23.74 -1.66
N TYR A 130 19.09 24.09 -0.40
CA TYR A 130 18.60 23.37 0.78
C TYR A 130 17.10 23.60 1.02
N THR A 131 16.60 24.78 0.69
CA THR A 131 15.16 25.07 0.75
C THR A 131 14.42 24.29 -0.32
N VAL A 132 14.96 24.18 -1.53
CA VAL A 132 14.40 23.35 -2.60
C VAL A 132 14.34 21.88 -2.16
N LEU A 133 15.43 21.35 -1.60
CA LEU A 133 15.45 19.97 -1.10
C LEU A 133 14.36 19.74 -0.03
N TYR A 134 14.24 20.67 0.94
CA TYR A 134 13.22 20.56 1.98
C TYR A 134 11.82 20.54 1.36
N GLN A 135 11.51 21.48 0.49
CA GLN A 135 10.18 21.56 -0.14
C GLN A 135 9.85 20.32 -0.98
N LEU A 136 10.86 19.77 -1.70
CA LEU A 136 10.67 18.52 -2.44
C LEU A 136 10.32 17.35 -1.52
N LEU A 137 11.08 17.18 -0.42
CA LEU A 137 10.83 16.10 0.53
C LEU A 137 9.51 16.26 1.28
N ASP A 138 9.16 17.50 1.64
CA ASP A 138 7.91 17.85 2.31
C ASP A 138 6.70 17.48 1.44
N HIS A 139 6.66 17.94 0.19
CA HIS A 139 5.60 17.60 -0.75
C HIS A 139 5.53 16.09 -1.06
N LEU A 140 6.68 15.40 -1.16
CA LEU A 140 6.71 13.96 -1.35
C LEU A 140 6.01 13.23 -0.20
N VAL A 141 6.33 13.62 1.03
CA VAL A 141 5.80 12.97 2.24
C VAL A 141 4.33 13.31 2.46
N ASP A 142 3.95 14.55 2.21
CA ASP A 142 2.56 14.98 2.30
C ASP A 142 1.64 14.21 1.34
N ASN A 143 2.14 13.88 0.14
CA ASN A 143 1.42 13.08 -0.84
C ASN A 143 1.24 11.60 -0.42
N TYR A 144 1.94 11.11 0.60
CA TYR A 144 1.72 9.76 1.12
C TYR A 144 0.49 9.64 2.03
N PHE A 145 0.10 10.72 2.73
CA PHE A 145 -1.05 10.69 3.65
C PHE A 145 -2.37 10.33 2.99
N PRO A 146 -2.78 10.98 1.88
CA PRO A 146 -4.02 10.62 1.20
C PRO A 146 -4.08 9.14 0.83
N ILE A 147 -2.95 8.57 0.37
CA ILE A 147 -2.87 7.16 -0.02
C ILE A 147 -3.14 6.24 1.17
N VAL A 148 -2.58 6.55 2.34
CA VAL A 148 -2.77 5.75 3.56
C VAL A 148 -4.22 5.83 4.03
N TYR A 149 -4.84 7.01 4.00
CA TYR A 149 -6.24 7.18 4.38
C TYR A 149 -7.20 6.51 3.41
N ASP A 150 -6.96 6.57 2.09
CA ASP A 150 -7.76 5.84 1.10
C ASP A 150 -7.69 4.31 1.32
N ILE A 151 -6.53 3.80 1.74
CA ILE A 151 -6.37 2.40 2.12
C ILE A 151 -7.15 2.06 3.39
N GLU A 152 -7.10 2.93 4.41
CA GLU A 152 -7.84 2.76 5.66
C GLU A 152 -9.36 2.72 5.40
N ASP A 153 -9.87 3.65 4.60
CA ASP A 153 -11.27 3.68 4.17
C ASP A 153 -11.66 2.41 3.40
N SER A 154 -10.79 1.93 2.51
CA SER A 154 -11.01 0.67 1.79
C SER A 154 -11.06 -0.54 2.71
N LEU A 155 -10.23 -0.59 3.75
CA LEU A 155 -10.26 -1.65 4.76
C LEU A 155 -11.55 -1.61 5.59
N ALA A 156 -12.03 -0.42 5.96
CA ALA A 156 -13.30 -0.26 6.66
C ALA A 156 -14.47 -0.75 5.79
N GLU A 157 -14.49 -0.43 4.48
CA GLU A 157 -15.50 -0.94 3.55
C GLU A 157 -15.47 -2.47 3.41
N ILE A 158 -14.28 -3.08 3.43
CA ILE A 158 -14.13 -4.53 3.39
C ILE A 158 -14.68 -5.16 4.67
N ASP A 159 -14.34 -4.61 5.83
CA ASP A 159 -14.76 -5.14 7.14
C ASP A 159 -16.28 -5.05 7.33
N GLU A 160 -16.87 -3.90 7.03
CA GLU A 160 -18.32 -3.66 7.16
C GLU A 160 -19.15 -4.40 6.09
N ASN A 161 -18.58 -4.63 4.92
CA ASN A 161 -19.25 -5.23 3.76
C ASN A 161 -20.67 -4.68 3.48
N PRO A 162 -20.85 -3.36 3.34
CA PRO A 162 -22.17 -2.74 3.20
C PRO A 162 -22.89 -3.19 1.90
N THR A 163 -22.12 -3.52 0.87
CA THR A 163 -22.63 -3.97 -0.45
C THR A 163 -22.92 -5.47 -0.51
N LYS A 164 -22.69 -6.22 0.57
CA LYS A 164 -22.90 -7.67 0.67
C LYS A 164 -22.19 -8.45 -0.44
N LYS A 165 -20.94 -8.11 -0.70
CA LYS A 165 -20.05 -8.83 -1.62
C LYS A 165 -19.86 -10.27 -1.15
N THR A 166 -19.55 -11.15 -2.08
CA THR A 166 -19.19 -12.54 -1.74
C THR A 166 -17.86 -12.60 -0.97
N MET A 167 -17.69 -13.66 -0.19
CA MET A 167 -16.45 -13.91 0.55
C MET A 167 -15.20 -13.89 -0.34
N GLU A 168 -15.29 -14.49 -1.53
CA GLU A 168 -14.21 -14.55 -2.50
C GLU A 168 -13.81 -13.13 -2.96
N ALA A 169 -14.79 -12.30 -3.34
CA ALA A 169 -14.53 -10.92 -3.76
C ALA A 169 -13.90 -10.06 -2.65
N LEU A 170 -14.34 -10.24 -1.40
CA LEU A 170 -13.77 -9.52 -0.25
C LEU A 170 -12.32 -9.94 0.02
N LEU A 171 -12.01 -11.22 -0.09
CA LEU A 171 -10.64 -11.70 0.08
C LEU A 171 -9.71 -11.18 -1.03
N ASP A 172 -10.18 -11.13 -2.27
CA ASP A 172 -9.40 -10.57 -3.38
C ASP A 172 -9.10 -9.08 -3.18
N GLU A 173 -10.09 -8.31 -2.73
CA GLU A 173 -9.90 -6.89 -2.37
C GLU A 173 -8.91 -6.74 -1.21
N LEU A 174 -9.05 -7.56 -0.17
CA LEU A 174 -8.15 -7.55 0.99
C LEU A 174 -6.70 -7.88 0.60
N PHE A 175 -6.49 -8.87 -0.28
CA PHE A 175 -5.15 -9.19 -0.81
C PHE A 175 -4.58 -8.05 -1.64
N SER A 176 -5.39 -7.40 -2.48
CA SER A 176 -4.99 -6.22 -3.25
C SER A 176 -4.53 -5.09 -2.32
N THR A 177 -5.33 -4.78 -1.29
CA THR A 177 -5.02 -3.75 -0.29
C THR A 177 -3.74 -4.07 0.49
N ARG A 178 -3.55 -5.34 0.84
CA ARG A 178 -2.30 -5.80 1.48
C ARG A 178 -1.06 -5.59 0.60
N HIS A 179 -1.17 -5.81 -0.71
CA HIS A 179 -0.07 -5.54 -1.65
C HIS A 179 0.24 -4.04 -1.74
N GLN A 180 -0.78 -3.18 -1.71
CA GLN A 180 -0.62 -1.73 -1.68
C GLN A 180 0.11 -1.28 -0.41
N LEU A 181 -0.30 -1.78 0.77
CA LEU A 181 0.37 -1.51 2.05
C LEU A 181 1.83 -1.97 2.06
N LEU A 182 2.13 -3.13 1.48
CA LEU A 182 3.51 -3.61 1.38
C LEU A 182 4.35 -2.71 0.47
N SER A 183 3.79 -2.27 -0.64
CA SER A 183 4.44 -1.32 -1.55
C SER A 183 4.73 0.01 -0.85
N LEU A 184 3.74 0.54 -0.12
CA LEU A 184 3.87 1.79 0.63
C LEU A 184 4.94 1.67 1.74
N ARG A 185 4.95 0.57 2.48
CA ARG A 185 5.98 0.29 3.50
C ARG A 185 7.38 0.29 2.92
N HIS A 186 7.58 -0.31 1.73
CA HIS A 186 8.88 -0.34 1.03
C HIS A 186 9.35 1.04 0.56
N THR A 187 8.48 2.04 0.57
CA THR A 187 8.80 3.44 0.29
C THR A 187 9.00 4.23 1.58
N VAL A 188 8.01 4.20 2.49
CA VAL A 188 8.00 5.03 3.70
C VAL A 188 9.13 4.70 4.66
N VAL A 189 9.40 3.42 4.91
CA VAL A 189 10.46 3.03 5.86
C VAL A 189 11.84 3.49 5.42
N PRO A 190 12.30 3.27 4.16
CA PRO A 190 13.57 3.81 3.70
C PRO A 190 13.62 5.33 3.65
N MET A 191 12.52 6.00 3.29
CA MET A 191 12.45 7.47 3.32
C MET A 191 12.63 8.01 4.73
N LYS A 192 12.00 7.38 5.73
CA LYS A 192 12.22 7.71 7.15
C LYS A 192 13.69 7.54 7.56
N ASP A 193 14.32 6.45 7.12
CA ASP A 193 15.74 6.19 7.40
C ASP A 193 16.65 7.26 6.78
N ILE A 194 16.35 7.72 5.55
CA ILE A 194 17.08 8.82 4.89
C ILE A 194 16.97 10.10 5.71
N VAL A 195 15.76 10.53 6.05
CA VAL A 195 15.54 11.78 6.80
C VAL A 195 16.19 11.69 8.18
N HIS A 196 16.13 10.54 8.85
CA HIS A 196 16.84 10.31 10.11
C HIS A 196 18.36 10.44 9.96
N GLN A 197 18.94 9.88 8.88
CA GLN A 197 20.36 10.04 8.59
C GLN A 197 20.72 11.50 8.30
N MET A 198 19.87 12.24 7.58
CA MET A 198 20.11 13.67 7.29
C MET A 198 20.18 14.50 8.57
N ILE A 199 19.23 14.31 9.49
CA ILE A 199 19.15 15.05 10.77
C ILE A 199 20.38 14.79 11.65
N ASN A 200 20.97 13.60 11.57
CA ASN A 200 22.07 13.16 12.42
C ASN A 200 23.45 13.22 11.73
N SER A 201 23.51 13.61 10.45
CA SER A 201 24.76 13.64 9.69
C SER A 201 25.47 15.00 9.80
N GLU A 202 26.74 14.97 10.21
CA GLU A 202 27.59 16.15 10.16
C GLU A 202 28.03 16.54 8.73
N LYS A 203 27.89 15.62 7.78
CA LYS A 203 28.31 15.83 6.37
C LYS A 203 27.46 16.87 5.65
N ILE A 204 26.23 17.07 6.08
CA ILE A 204 25.32 18.09 5.54
C ILE A 204 25.07 19.15 6.62
N ALA A 205 26.15 19.67 7.19
CA ALA A 205 26.07 20.66 8.28
C ALA A 205 25.20 21.88 7.96
N ALA A 206 25.07 22.26 6.67
CA ALA A 206 24.18 23.33 6.22
C ALA A 206 22.69 23.03 6.43
N LEU A 207 22.29 21.76 6.51
CA LEU A 207 20.93 21.36 6.86
C LEU A 207 20.61 21.56 8.34
N LEU A 208 21.63 21.57 9.20
CA LEU A 208 21.46 21.74 10.64
C LEU A 208 20.88 23.12 11.00
N THR A 209 21.03 24.13 10.15
CA THR A 209 20.44 25.45 10.33
C THR A 209 18.89 25.46 10.20
N LYS A 210 18.30 24.38 9.67
CA LYS A 210 16.87 24.17 9.49
C LYS A 210 16.44 22.80 10.03
N LYS A 211 17.06 22.35 11.11
CA LYS A 211 16.84 21.02 11.69
C LYS A 211 15.37 20.76 12.05
N GLU A 212 14.68 21.77 12.50
CA GLU A 212 13.25 21.70 12.89
C GLU A 212 12.38 21.25 11.70
N TYR A 213 12.64 21.75 10.50
CA TYR A 213 11.89 21.40 9.29
C TYR A 213 12.07 19.95 8.89
N TYR A 214 13.30 19.43 8.96
CA TYR A 214 13.55 18.00 8.66
C TYR A 214 13.05 17.09 9.78
N SER A 215 13.00 17.57 11.02
CA SER A 215 12.38 16.84 12.13
C SER A 215 10.87 16.70 11.92
N ASP A 216 10.21 17.70 11.39
CA ASP A 216 8.77 17.67 11.06
C ASP A 216 8.50 16.61 9.96
N ILE A 217 9.30 16.62 8.88
CA ILE A 217 9.20 15.58 7.84
C ILE A 217 9.42 14.17 8.44
N TYR A 218 10.37 14.03 9.36
CA TYR A 218 10.61 12.76 10.04
C TYR A 218 9.42 12.30 10.87
N ASP A 219 8.79 13.22 11.61
CA ASP A 219 7.60 12.95 12.42
C ASP A 219 6.40 12.54 11.54
N HIS A 220 6.23 13.19 10.36
CA HIS A 220 5.24 12.80 9.36
C HIS A 220 5.51 11.37 8.86
N LEU A 221 6.75 11.04 8.48
CA LEU A 221 7.12 9.69 8.04
C LEU A 221 6.96 8.64 9.14
N LEU A 222 7.23 9.00 10.40
CA LEU A 222 6.98 8.11 11.54
C LEU A 222 5.50 7.80 11.66
N LYS A 223 4.64 8.83 11.63
CA LYS A 223 3.18 8.68 11.69
C LYS A 223 2.65 7.82 10.54
N ILE A 224 3.10 8.06 9.30
CA ILE A 224 2.70 7.25 8.14
C ILE A 224 3.16 5.79 8.31
N SER A 225 4.37 5.58 8.81
CA SER A 225 4.91 4.23 9.07
C SER A 225 4.07 3.47 10.10
N GLU A 226 3.60 4.15 11.15
CA GLU A 226 2.71 3.58 12.18
C GLU A 226 1.33 3.24 11.59
N LEU A 227 0.75 4.14 10.80
CA LEU A 227 -0.53 3.90 10.11
C LEU A 227 -0.45 2.71 9.16
N VAL A 228 0.63 2.61 8.38
CA VAL A 228 0.86 1.48 7.47
C VAL A 228 0.95 0.15 8.24
N GLU A 229 1.63 0.12 9.39
CA GLU A 229 1.75 -1.11 10.18
C GLU A 229 0.41 -1.46 10.84
N SER A 230 -0.32 -0.49 11.41
CA SER A 230 -1.66 -0.68 11.95
C SER A 230 -2.65 -1.23 10.91
N ASN A 231 -2.65 -0.66 9.71
CA ASN A 231 -3.50 -1.13 8.63
C ASN A 231 -3.11 -2.55 8.15
N ARG A 232 -1.84 -2.93 8.21
CA ARG A 232 -1.39 -4.31 7.95
C ARG A 232 -1.89 -5.30 9.00
N GLU A 233 -1.88 -4.93 10.28
CA GLU A 233 -2.46 -5.74 11.35
C GLU A 233 -3.96 -5.91 11.12
N LEU A 234 -4.67 -4.83 10.79
CA LEU A 234 -6.09 -4.86 10.48
C LEU A 234 -6.42 -5.81 9.30
N THR A 235 -5.60 -5.85 8.23
CA THR A 235 -5.80 -6.84 7.15
C THR A 235 -5.75 -8.27 7.65
N THR A 236 -4.93 -8.54 8.66
CA THR A 236 -4.80 -9.88 9.24
C THR A 236 -6.03 -10.23 10.08
N ASP A 237 -6.50 -9.29 10.88
CA ASP A 237 -7.67 -9.46 11.74
C ASP A 237 -8.96 -9.66 10.91
N ILE A 238 -9.14 -8.88 9.85
CA ILE A 238 -10.26 -9.04 8.91
C ILE A 238 -10.21 -10.43 8.26
N ARG A 239 -9.06 -10.86 7.77
CA ARG A 239 -8.89 -12.20 7.18
C ARG A 239 -9.26 -13.31 8.16
N ASP A 240 -8.78 -13.23 9.38
CA ASP A 240 -8.99 -14.27 10.39
C ASP A 240 -10.47 -14.30 10.83
N SER A 241 -11.12 -13.14 10.93
CA SER A 241 -12.57 -13.02 11.15
C SER A 241 -13.36 -13.70 10.04
N TYR A 242 -13.01 -13.45 8.79
CA TYR A 242 -13.66 -14.08 7.63
C TYR A 242 -13.46 -15.59 7.56
N LEU A 243 -12.25 -16.09 7.84
CA LEU A 243 -11.98 -17.52 7.90
C LEU A 243 -12.78 -18.21 9.01
N SER A 244 -12.88 -17.57 10.18
CA SER A 244 -13.70 -18.03 11.30
C SER A 244 -15.18 -18.07 10.92
N TYR A 245 -15.70 -16.99 10.33
CA TYR A 245 -17.08 -16.94 9.86
C TYR A 245 -17.40 -18.07 8.85
N ASN A 246 -16.53 -18.28 7.87
CA ASN A 246 -16.71 -19.33 6.85
C ASN A 246 -16.67 -20.73 7.47
N SER A 247 -15.78 -20.95 8.43
CA SER A 247 -15.72 -22.21 9.18
C SER A 247 -17.01 -22.47 9.97
N HIS A 248 -17.51 -21.45 10.67
CA HIS A 248 -18.80 -21.53 11.37
C HIS A 248 -19.97 -21.81 10.42
N HIS A 249 -20.00 -21.13 9.27
CA HIS A 249 -21.04 -21.36 8.26
C HIS A 249 -21.01 -22.78 7.69
N SER A 250 -19.84 -23.28 7.33
CA SER A 250 -19.65 -24.66 6.83
C SER A 250 -20.03 -25.70 7.89
N ASN A 251 -19.66 -25.48 9.14
CA ASN A 251 -20.03 -26.37 10.24
C ASN A 251 -21.57 -26.38 10.44
N ARG A 252 -22.24 -25.23 10.31
CA ARG A 252 -23.69 -25.14 10.39
C ARG A 252 -24.38 -25.93 9.27
N ILE A 253 -23.90 -25.82 8.02
CA ILE A 253 -24.42 -26.60 6.89
C ILE A 253 -24.22 -28.11 7.16
N MET A 254 -23.04 -28.51 7.63
CA MET A 254 -22.76 -29.90 7.99
C MET A 254 -23.68 -30.40 9.10
N GLN A 255 -23.94 -29.60 10.13
CA GLN A 255 -24.91 -29.95 11.20
C GLN A 255 -26.32 -30.17 10.65
N ILE A 256 -26.82 -29.28 9.79
CA ILE A 256 -28.14 -29.43 9.17
C ILE A 256 -28.19 -30.73 8.34
N LEU A 257 -27.18 -30.98 7.51
CA LEU A 257 -27.12 -32.19 6.70
C LEU A 257 -27.08 -33.46 7.57
N THR A 258 -26.30 -33.43 8.66
CA THR A 258 -26.20 -34.54 9.61
C THR A 258 -27.55 -34.80 10.27
N VAL A 259 -28.29 -33.77 10.70
CA VAL A 259 -29.62 -33.92 11.30
C VAL A 259 -30.60 -34.57 10.31
N ILE A 260 -30.64 -34.04 9.08
CA ILE A 260 -31.51 -34.57 8.02
C ILE A 260 -31.17 -36.05 7.79
N THR A 261 -29.91 -36.37 7.53
CA THR A 261 -29.48 -37.75 7.22
C THR A 261 -29.75 -38.72 8.37
N THR A 262 -29.48 -38.30 9.62
CA THR A 262 -29.68 -39.13 10.80
C THR A 262 -31.16 -39.44 11.06
N ILE A 263 -32.07 -38.47 10.78
CA ILE A 263 -33.54 -38.67 10.91
C ILE A 263 -34.03 -39.58 9.77
N PHE A 264 -33.61 -39.32 8.52
CA PHE A 264 -34.15 -40.04 7.37
C PHE A 264 -33.56 -41.46 7.19
N MET A 265 -32.35 -41.72 7.64
CA MET A 265 -31.70 -43.02 7.47
C MET A 265 -32.54 -44.18 8.08
N PRO A 266 -32.95 -44.16 9.37
CA PRO A 266 -33.78 -45.23 9.93
C PRO A 266 -35.19 -45.27 9.31
N LEU A 267 -35.76 -44.11 8.91
CA LEU A 267 -37.07 -44.08 8.26
C LEU A 267 -37.01 -44.72 6.87
N SER A 268 -35.99 -44.39 6.08
CA SER A 268 -35.78 -44.99 4.75
C SER A 268 -35.45 -46.50 4.84
N PHE A 269 -34.72 -46.93 5.87
CA PHE A 269 -34.47 -48.36 6.12
C PHE A 269 -35.79 -49.08 6.40
N LEU A 270 -36.63 -48.59 7.29
CA LEU A 270 -37.91 -49.18 7.57
C LEU A 270 -38.82 -49.21 6.33
N ALA A 271 -38.92 -48.11 5.61
CA ALA A 271 -39.70 -48.01 4.39
C ALA A 271 -39.20 -48.99 3.30
N GLY A 272 -37.87 -49.11 3.17
CA GLY A 272 -37.21 -50.06 2.24
C GLY A 272 -37.47 -51.52 2.62
N LEU A 273 -37.35 -51.87 3.90
CA LEU A 273 -37.59 -53.21 4.40
C LEU A 273 -39.05 -53.65 4.12
N TYR A 274 -40.01 -52.82 4.43
CA TYR A 274 -41.43 -53.12 4.19
C TYR A 274 -41.86 -52.89 2.73
N GLY A 275 -41.04 -52.25 1.91
CA GLY A 275 -41.19 -52.13 0.46
C GLY A 275 -40.69 -53.34 -0.34
N MET A 276 -40.09 -54.33 0.31
CA MET A 276 -39.58 -55.51 -0.37
C MET A 276 -40.69 -56.46 -0.78
N ASN A 277 -40.58 -57.07 -1.96
CA ASN A 277 -41.57 -57.99 -2.53
C ASN A 277 -41.34 -59.48 -2.11
N PHE A 278 -41.10 -59.75 -0.83
CA PHE A 278 -41.03 -61.13 -0.34
C PHE A 278 -42.40 -61.77 -0.14
N VAL A 279 -42.57 -63.00 -0.58
CA VAL A 279 -43.84 -63.72 -0.51
C VAL A 279 -44.24 -64.04 0.93
N ASN A 280 -43.27 -64.26 1.83
CA ASN A 280 -43.53 -64.67 3.23
C ASN A 280 -43.07 -63.52 4.18
N MET A 281 -43.87 -62.48 4.28
CA MET A 281 -43.76 -61.41 5.31
C MET A 281 -45.00 -61.45 6.21
N PRO A 282 -44.95 -62.08 7.38
CA PRO A 282 -46.14 -62.28 8.24
C PRO A 282 -46.74 -60.94 8.73
N GLU A 283 -45.92 -59.91 8.85
CA GLU A 283 -46.32 -58.57 9.31
C GLU A 283 -47.19 -57.84 8.29
N LEU A 284 -47.10 -58.16 6.99
CA LEU A 284 -47.90 -57.55 5.92
C LEU A 284 -49.34 -58.10 5.91
N GLN A 285 -49.57 -59.26 6.48
CA GLN A 285 -50.91 -59.86 6.58
C GLN A 285 -51.74 -59.30 7.77
N TRP A 286 -51.09 -58.57 8.68
CA TRP A 286 -51.76 -58.00 9.86
C TRP A 286 -52.53 -56.70 9.50
N LYS A 287 -53.83 -56.68 9.76
CA LYS A 287 -54.73 -55.58 9.41
C LYS A 287 -54.30 -54.21 9.91
N TYR A 288 -53.58 -54.11 11.02
CA TYR A 288 -53.11 -52.88 11.63
C TYR A 288 -51.62 -52.64 11.43
N GLY A 289 -50.88 -53.49 10.74
CA GLY A 289 -49.43 -53.41 10.54
C GLY A 289 -48.96 -52.12 9.90
N TYR A 290 -49.69 -51.63 8.89
CA TYR A 290 -49.41 -50.32 8.23
C TYR A 290 -49.49 -49.15 9.21
N PHE A 291 -50.55 -49.04 9.99
CA PHE A 291 -50.74 -47.94 10.95
C PHE A 291 -49.70 -47.99 12.09
N LEU A 292 -49.32 -49.19 12.56
CA LEU A 292 -48.27 -49.37 13.55
C LEU A 292 -46.91 -48.93 13.01
N LEU A 293 -46.58 -49.30 11.76
CA LEU A 293 -45.35 -48.88 11.11
C LEU A 293 -45.26 -47.34 11.00
N LEU A 294 -46.32 -46.69 10.53
CA LEU A 294 -46.39 -45.23 10.44
C LEU A 294 -46.24 -44.57 11.82
N PHE A 295 -46.84 -45.16 12.87
CA PHE A 295 -46.70 -44.66 14.24
C PHE A 295 -45.25 -44.77 14.74
N ILE A 296 -44.59 -45.92 14.49
CA ILE A 296 -43.17 -46.13 14.84
C ILE A 296 -42.30 -45.11 14.09
N MET A 297 -42.47 -44.95 12.78
CA MET A 297 -41.70 -44.02 11.97
C MET A 297 -41.90 -42.56 12.46
N ALA A 298 -43.14 -42.16 12.75
CA ALA A 298 -43.42 -40.84 13.29
C ALA A 298 -42.76 -40.64 14.66
N SER A 299 -42.83 -41.65 15.53
CA SER A 299 -42.21 -41.62 16.86
C SER A 299 -40.68 -41.47 16.79
N ILE A 300 -40.04 -42.20 15.88
CA ILE A 300 -38.60 -42.06 15.65
C ILE A 300 -38.26 -40.69 15.12
N GLY A 301 -38.96 -40.19 14.10
CA GLY A 301 -38.71 -38.88 13.50
C GLY A 301 -38.89 -37.72 14.51
N ILE A 302 -40.02 -37.71 15.24
CA ILE A 302 -40.31 -36.71 16.27
C ILE A 302 -39.33 -36.81 17.43
N GLY A 303 -39.02 -38.04 17.91
CA GLY A 303 -38.06 -38.26 19.01
C GLY A 303 -36.69 -37.74 18.66
N MET A 304 -36.17 -38.05 17.47
CA MET A 304 -34.89 -37.54 16.99
C MET A 304 -34.90 -36.03 16.81
N PHE A 305 -35.94 -35.44 16.24
CA PHE A 305 -36.07 -34.00 16.10
C PHE A 305 -36.02 -33.28 17.47
N ILE A 306 -36.75 -33.79 18.46
CA ILE A 306 -36.74 -33.24 19.81
C ILE A 306 -35.35 -33.37 20.44
N LEU A 307 -34.67 -34.49 20.24
CA LEU A 307 -33.32 -34.74 20.76
C LEU A 307 -32.30 -33.75 20.18
N PHE A 308 -32.27 -33.51 18.85
CA PHE A 308 -31.44 -32.53 18.23
C PHE A 308 -31.79 -31.08 18.65
N LYS A 309 -33.07 -30.76 18.77
CA LYS A 309 -33.54 -29.45 19.28
C LYS A 309 -33.01 -29.21 20.72
N ARG A 310 -33.11 -30.22 21.59
CA ARG A 310 -32.57 -30.11 22.99
C ARG A 310 -31.05 -29.98 23.05
N LYS A 311 -30.32 -30.59 22.11
CA LYS A 311 -28.87 -30.42 21.99
C LYS A 311 -28.46 -29.09 21.37
N GLY A 312 -29.37 -28.22 20.97
CA GLY A 312 -29.08 -26.89 20.46
C GLY A 312 -28.62 -26.84 18.99
N TRP A 313 -28.81 -27.93 18.24
CA TRP A 313 -28.38 -28.01 16.84
C TRP A 313 -29.22 -27.19 15.86
N PHE A 314 -30.30 -26.58 16.33
CA PHE A 314 -31.17 -25.69 15.57
C PHE A 314 -31.13 -24.23 16.05
N LYS A 315 -30.07 -23.86 16.78
CA LYS A 315 -29.83 -22.46 17.19
C LYS A 315 -28.97 -21.72 16.19
#